data_a071d5ce2b0e0056c20ca4d5c7cbaa11
#
_entry.id   a071d5ce2b0e0056c20ca4d5c7cbaa11
#
_cell.length_a   1.000
_cell.length_b   1.000
_cell.length_c   1.000
_cell.angle_alpha   90.00
_cell.angle_beta   90.00
_cell.angle_gamma   90.00
#
_symmetry.space_group_name_H-M   'P 1'
#
loop_
_entity.id
_entity.type
_entity.pdbx_description
1 polymer ?
#
loop_
_entity_poly.entity_id
_entity_poly.type
_entity_poly.pdbx_seq_one_letter_code
_entity_poly.pdbx_strand_id
1 'polypeptide(L)'
;MPAHAQGKSSPAPQPDQPSASDLAAALDAELFYELLVGEMSASQGDATNAIALFMDAARQTQSPQLYQRAAELALQSRSGQRALIVANEWYKAFPQSRDANRYMLQILLMLNRVSESQEYLAREVAWTPAASKPATYLAIAQLYSRASDKAMAASVVEQALQPDVKDPALGPAAWATIGHLRLVAGQKDLALQALEQAYDLGPRNGATALLALELLETGSLSVEPMVQDYMQHQPAPTIQMAYVRVLMEQQRLEDAQKQLTPLLKAQPDMTDAWMAQASLHAQRAAWPQAQQALRRLESLLLQIPNEAPRTHALTQAYVLGGRISLQQKDYPQAMAWLDKVPEETQTLTVQGLKAQALAKQGKLAQGRALIRAVPANGDEQEMQKRRAEVTLLRDNGAPQEAYLLQRTLYEQSPRNADIAYETAILAERAGKLEVMEKILLDLIAQHPDHYHAYNALGYSWADRGIRLPEARKLIETALSHAPEDPFITDSLAWLEFRAGNHAQALALLEKAYAVRDDVEIAAHLGEVLWTLGQHNRARTIWRQAQRRDADNETLRATLERLQVTP
;
A
#
# COMPACT_ATOMS: atom_id res chain seq x y z
N MET A 1 33.91 22.70 50.36
CA MET A 1 32.62 23.17 49.92
C MET A 1 32.77 23.72 48.49
N PRO A 2 32.29 23.06 47.46
CA PRO A 2 32.13 23.66 46.14
C PRO A 2 30.69 24.11 45.96
N ALA A 3 30.52 25.32 45.43
CA ALA A 3 29.27 25.97 45.16
C ALA A 3 28.53 25.29 43.99
N HIS A 4 27.27 24.92 44.22
CA HIS A 4 26.35 24.48 43.18
C HIS A 4 26.01 25.67 42.26
N ALA A 5 26.44 25.61 41.02
CA ALA A 5 25.91 26.46 39.96
C ALA A 5 24.52 25.94 39.58
N GLN A 6 23.49 26.62 40.06
CA GLN A 6 22.11 26.43 39.55
C GLN A 6 22.03 26.97 38.12
N GLY A 7 21.94 26.08 37.16
CA GLY A 7 21.58 26.44 35.79
C GLY A 7 20.17 27.03 35.78
N LYS A 8 20.05 28.30 35.38
CA LYS A 8 18.77 28.95 35.13
C LYS A 8 18.12 28.27 33.90
N SER A 9 17.12 27.43 34.15
CA SER A 9 16.20 27.00 33.11
C SER A 9 15.45 28.23 32.59
N SER A 10 15.59 28.52 31.29
CA SER A 10 14.77 29.52 30.63
C SER A 10 13.28 29.11 30.75
N PRO A 11 12.38 30.04 31.09
CA PRO A 11 10.97 29.73 31.24
C PRO A 11 10.41 29.25 29.87
N ALA A 12 9.52 28.25 29.90
CA ALA A 12 8.79 27.81 28.74
C ALA A 12 7.97 28.98 28.14
N PRO A 13 7.90 29.10 26.81
CA PRO A 13 7.13 30.15 26.17
C PRO A 13 5.65 30.03 26.56
N GLN A 14 5.07 31.13 26.98
CA GLN A 14 3.65 31.22 27.29
C GLN A 14 2.83 31.32 25.96
N PRO A 15 1.62 30.79 25.91
CA PRO A 15 0.74 31.03 24.76
C PRO A 15 0.43 32.54 24.63
N ASP A 16 0.32 33.02 23.39
CA ASP A 16 0.01 34.41 23.02
C ASP A 16 -1.43 34.76 23.45
N GLN A 17 -1.70 34.93 24.73
CA GLN A 17 -2.98 35.42 25.23
C GLN A 17 -2.92 36.91 25.41
N PRO A 18 -3.92 37.67 24.91
CA PRO A 18 -3.94 39.10 25.03
C PRO A 18 -4.07 39.53 26.51
N SER A 19 -3.32 40.54 26.91
CA SER A 19 -3.49 41.17 28.23
C SER A 19 -4.77 42.05 28.24
N ALA A 20 -5.29 42.30 29.43
CA ALA A 20 -6.46 43.20 29.56
C ALA A 20 -6.18 44.64 29.04
N SER A 21 -4.92 45.07 28.99
CA SER A 21 -4.49 46.35 28.40
C SER A 21 -4.52 46.29 26.86
N ASP A 22 -4.28 45.13 26.22
CA ASP A 22 -4.32 44.98 24.77
C ASP A 22 -5.77 45.02 24.24
N LEU A 23 -6.70 44.48 25.03
CA LEU A 23 -8.16 44.57 24.75
C LEU A 23 -8.70 46.01 24.86
N ALA A 24 -8.13 46.83 25.74
CA ALA A 24 -8.54 48.25 25.91
C ALA A 24 -8.01 49.14 24.77
N ALA A 25 -6.79 48.88 24.27
CA ALA A 25 -6.20 49.58 23.12
C ALA A 25 -6.90 49.23 21.79
N ALA A 26 -7.52 48.04 21.69
CA ALA A 26 -8.22 47.55 20.49
C ALA A 26 -9.58 48.19 20.22
N LEU A 27 -10.04 49.13 21.02
CA LEU A 27 -11.35 49.84 20.87
C LEU A 27 -11.23 51.21 20.19
N ASP A 28 -10.16 51.44 19.41
CA ASP A 28 -10.11 52.63 18.55
C ASP A 28 -11.08 52.44 17.36
N ALA A 29 -11.89 53.46 17.10
CA ALA A 29 -12.91 53.42 16.03
C ALA A 29 -12.28 53.23 14.63
N GLU A 30 -11.09 53.72 14.41
CA GLU A 30 -10.34 53.57 13.16
C GLU A 30 -9.87 52.12 12.97
N LEU A 31 -9.30 51.55 14.02
CA LEU A 31 -8.90 50.14 14.01
C LEU A 31 -10.09 49.19 13.82
N PHE A 32 -11.21 49.47 14.50
CA PHE A 32 -12.43 48.69 14.33
C PHE A 32 -12.93 48.74 12.88
N TYR A 33 -12.90 49.92 12.25
CA TYR A 33 -13.28 50.06 10.85
C TYR A 33 -12.35 49.30 9.92
N GLU A 34 -11.03 49.36 10.11
CA GLU A 34 -10.03 48.58 9.34
C GLU A 34 -10.27 47.07 9.44
N LEU A 35 -10.52 46.55 10.65
CA LEU A 35 -10.78 45.13 10.87
C LEU A 35 -12.12 44.71 10.24
N LEU A 36 -13.17 45.54 10.32
CA LEU A 36 -14.45 45.25 9.70
C LEU A 36 -14.33 45.20 8.18
N VAL A 37 -13.63 46.17 7.57
CA VAL A 37 -13.40 46.20 6.12
C VAL A 37 -12.52 45.02 5.71
N GLY A 38 -11.54 44.63 6.53
CA GLY A 38 -10.71 43.46 6.33
C GLY A 38 -11.52 42.16 6.28
N GLU A 39 -12.44 41.93 7.23
CA GLU A 39 -13.29 40.74 7.23
C GLU A 39 -14.32 40.78 6.07
N MET A 40 -14.87 41.95 5.72
CA MET A 40 -15.73 42.09 4.54
C MET A 40 -15.00 41.77 3.24
N SER A 41 -13.77 42.24 3.06
CA SER A 41 -12.91 41.92 1.91
C SER A 41 -12.63 40.44 1.85
N ALA A 42 -12.30 39.80 2.98
CA ALA A 42 -12.09 38.37 3.06
C ALA A 42 -13.34 37.57 2.64
N SER A 43 -14.52 37.98 3.11
CA SER A 43 -15.78 37.31 2.78
C SER A 43 -16.19 37.48 1.30
N GLN A 44 -15.75 38.57 0.65
CA GLN A 44 -15.97 38.84 -0.78
C GLN A 44 -14.90 38.19 -1.69
N GLY A 45 -13.92 37.50 -1.10
CA GLY A 45 -12.83 36.83 -1.85
C GLY A 45 -11.65 37.75 -2.21
N ASP A 46 -11.64 39.02 -1.77
CA ASP A 46 -10.50 39.93 -1.91
C ASP A 46 -9.50 39.72 -0.78
N ALA A 47 -8.82 38.54 -0.84
CA ALA A 47 -7.82 38.17 0.15
C ALA A 47 -6.63 39.14 0.16
N THR A 48 -6.33 39.82 -0.94
CA THR A 48 -5.18 40.73 -1.03
C THR A 48 -5.38 41.95 -0.15
N ASN A 49 -6.55 42.60 -0.26
CA ASN A 49 -6.90 43.74 0.54
C ASN A 49 -7.11 43.37 2.02
N ALA A 50 -7.77 42.23 2.27
CA ALA A 50 -7.98 41.72 3.63
C ALA A 50 -6.63 41.49 4.37
N ILE A 51 -5.65 40.82 3.74
CA ILE A 51 -4.34 40.59 4.33
C ILE A 51 -3.61 41.92 4.61
N ALA A 52 -3.67 42.89 3.71
CA ALA A 52 -3.03 44.17 3.89
C ALA A 52 -3.59 44.90 5.13
N LEU A 53 -4.92 45.00 5.25
CA LEU A 53 -5.59 45.62 6.38
C LEU A 53 -5.26 44.94 7.71
N PHE A 54 -5.33 43.61 7.76
CA PHE A 54 -4.94 42.85 8.97
C PHE A 54 -3.48 43.04 9.33
N MET A 55 -2.59 43.13 8.36
CA MET A 55 -1.14 43.36 8.60
C MET A 55 -0.88 44.78 9.10
N ASP A 56 -1.59 45.80 8.56
CA ASP A 56 -1.45 47.17 9.03
C ASP A 56 -1.98 47.31 10.46
N ALA A 57 -3.14 46.76 10.76
CA ALA A 57 -3.70 46.70 12.11
C ALA A 57 -2.77 45.92 13.08
N ALA A 58 -2.16 44.81 12.63
CA ALA A 58 -1.23 44.02 13.42
C ALA A 58 0.06 44.78 13.79
N ARG A 59 0.59 45.58 12.86
CA ARG A 59 1.77 46.44 13.11
C ARG A 59 1.46 47.56 14.08
N GLN A 60 0.29 48.22 13.93
CA GLN A 60 -0.14 49.29 14.81
C GLN A 60 -0.38 48.83 16.23
N THR A 61 -1.07 47.71 16.39
CA THR A 61 -1.47 47.20 17.70
C THR A 61 -0.48 46.23 18.35
N GLN A 62 0.50 45.78 17.61
CA GLN A 62 1.42 44.69 18.03
C GLN A 62 0.63 43.47 18.52
N SER A 63 -0.43 43.08 17.80
CA SER A 63 -1.32 41.99 18.18
C SER A 63 -0.94 40.68 17.44
N PRO A 64 -0.51 39.63 18.15
CA PRO A 64 -0.22 38.32 17.56
C PRO A 64 -1.43 37.70 16.82
N GLN A 65 -2.65 37.97 17.33
CA GLN A 65 -3.87 37.43 16.77
C GLN A 65 -4.17 37.99 15.38
N LEU A 66 -3.85 39.27 15.12
CA LEU A 66 -4.04 39.90 13.82
C LEU A 66 -3.02 39.39 12.80
N TYR A 67 -1.76 39.16 13.22
CA TYR A 67 -0.76 38.44 12.39
C TYR A 67 -1.24 37.04 12.04
N GLN A 68 -1.77 36.31 13.01
CA GLN A 68 -2.31 34.96 12.78
C GLN A 68 -3.45 35.03 11.75
N ARG A 69 -4.39 35.94 11.93
CA ARG A 69 -5.52 36.08 11.00
C ARG A 69 -5.05 36.40 9.58
N ALA A 70 -4.08 37.29 9.43
CA ALA A 70 -3.49 37.60 8.13
C ALA A 70 -2.81 36.37 7.50
N ALA A 71 -2.10 35.56 8.30
CA ALA A 71 -1.46 34.31 7.83
C ALA A 71 -2.50 33.27 7.41
N GLU A 72 -3.59 33.11 8.15
CA GLU A 72 -4.71 32.22 7.81
C GLU A 72 -5.36 32.61 6.48
N LEU A 73 -5.64 33.89 6.28
CA LEU A 73 -6.19 34.40 5.02
C LEU A 73 -5.25 34.17 3.84
N ALA A 74 -3.94 34.36 4.04
CA ALA A 74 -2.94 34.09 3.03
C ALA A 74 -2.89 32.59 2.65
N LEU A 75 -3.02 31.69 3.61
CA LEU A 75 -3.10 30.25 3.37
C LEU A 75 -4.41 29.87 2.65
N GLN A 76 -5.56 30.40 3.09
CA GLN A 76 -6.86 30.14 2.46
C GLN A 76 -6.90 30.62 1.00
N SER A 77 -6.24 31.73 0.68
CA SER A 77 -6.10 32.22 -0.69
C SER A 77 -5.13 31.41 -1.56
N ARG A 78 -4.58 30.32 -1.04
CA ARG A 78 -3.56 29.46 -1.69
C ARG A 78 -2.30 30.22 -2.14
N SER A 79 -2.00 31.34 -1.50
CA SER A 79 -0.81 32.15 -1.80
C SER A 79 0.30 31.87 -0.77
N GLY A 80 0.97 30.71 -0.92
CA GLY A 80 2.04 30.29 0.00
C GLY A 80 3.16 31.33 0.15
N GLN A 81 3.50 32.06 -0.91
CA GLN A 81 4.51 33.12 -0.83
C GLN A 81 4.07 34.31 0.02
N ARG A 82 2.80 34.71 -0.05
CA ARG A 82 2.25 35.76 0.84
C ARG A 82 2.18 35.27 2.28
N ALA A 83 1.73 34.03 2.48
CA ALA A 83 1.71 33.42 3.81
C ALA A 83 3.11 33.45 4.45
N LEU A 84 4.16 33.16 3.68
CA LEU A 84 5.53 33.22 4.18
C LEU A 84 5.95 34.64 4.57
N ILE A 85 5.59 35.65 3.80
CA ILE A 85 5.90 37.06 4.12
C ILE A 85 5.21 37.46 5.43
N VAL A 86 3.91 37.16 5.57
CA VAL A 86 3.15 37.46 6.79
C VAL A 86 3.72 36.74 8.00
N ALA A 87 3.96 35.42 7.89
CA ALA A 87 4.48 34.62 8.99
C ALA A 87 5.91 35.05 9.41
N ASN A 88 6.74 35.44 8.44
CA ASN A 88 8.09 35.94 8.74
C ASN A 88 8.05 37.31 9.46
N GLU A 89 7.11 38.18 9.10
CA GLU A 89 6.92 39.44 9.80
C GLU A 89 6.37 39.22 11.22
N TRP A 90 5.39 38.34 11.37
CA TRP A 90 4.90 37.92 12.68
C TRP A 90 6.03 37.36 13.56
N TYR A 91 6.82 36.44 13.02
CA TYR A 91 7.95 35.84 13.72
C TYR A 91 9.00 36.88 14.15
N LYS A 92 9.28 37.88 13.31
CA LYS A 92 10.20 38.98 13.65
C LYS A 92 9.66 39.89 14.75
N ALA A 93 8.35 40.18 14.72
CA ALA A 93 7.67 40.98 15.76
C ALA A 93 7.60 40.24 17.09
N PHE A 94 7.43 38.90 17.06
CA PHE A 94 7.27 38.05 18.23
C PHE A 94 8.20 36.83 18.19
N PRO A 95 9.53 36.99 18.39
CA PRO A 95 10.49 35.89 18.24
C PRO A 95 10.32 34.75 19.25
N GLN A 96 9.55 34.98 20.32
CA GLN A 96 9.26 33.98 21.35
C GLN A 96 7.86 33.36 21.18
N SER A 97 7.11 33.75 20.14
CA SER A 97 5.81 33.18 19.86
C SER A 97 5.98 31.76 19.29
N ARG A 98 5.43 30.79 19.99
CA ARG A 98 5.41 29.40 19.54
C ARG A 98 4.50 29.25 18.31
N ASP A 99 3.41 30.01 18.26
CA ASP A 99 2.47 29.96 17.14
C ASP A 99 3.11 30.53 15.87
N ALA A 100 3.79 31.69 15.94
CA ALA A 100 4.54 32.24 14.80
C ALA A 100 5.59 31.23 14.26
N ASN A 101 6.32 30.56 15.17
CA ASN A 101 7.30 29.54 14.82
C ASN A 101 6.64 28.35 14.09
N ARG A 102 5.49 27.87 14.55
CA ARG A 102 4.72 26.77 13.93
C ARG A 102 4.18 27.14 12.56
N TYR A 103 3.68 28.36 12.40
CA TYR A 103 3.26 28.85 11.08
C TYR A 103 4.42 28.92 10.10
N MET A 104 5.59 29.40 10.54
CA MET A 104 6.81 29.38 9.70
C MET A 104 7.16 27.95 9.27
N LEU A 105 7.19 27.00 10.19
CA LEU A 105 7.43 25.58 9.90
C LEU A 105 6.46 25.03 8.86
N GLN A 106 5.17 25.19 9.11
CA GLN A 106 4.12 24.68 8.25
C GLN A 106 4.20 25.28 6.83
N ILE A 107 4.42 26.57 6.72
CA ILE A 107 4.47 27.28 5.44
C ILE A 107 5.75 26.89 4.66
N LEU A 108 6.90 26.80 5.31
CA LEU A 108 8.15 26.40 4.67
C LEU A 108 8.07 24.98 4.11
N LEU A 109 7.47 24.05 4.86
CA LEU A 109 7.28 22.67 4.39
C LEU A 109 6.26 22.60 3.25
N MET A 110 5.16 23.37 3.32
CA MET A 110 4.17 23.46 2.25
C MET A 110 4.79 24.01 0.95
N LEU A 111 5.74 24.94 1.05
CA LEU A 111 6.50 25.49 -0.08
C LEU A 111 7.69 24.61 -0.50
N ASN A 112 7.87 23.45 0.11
CA ASN A 112 9.00 22.55 -0.07
C ASN A 112 10.38 23.21 0.17
N ARG A 113 10.43 24.21 1.05
CA ARG A 113 11.65 24.90 1.47
C ARG A 113 12.23 24.26 2.74
N VAL A 114 12.49 22.95 2.65
CA VAL A 114 12.80 22.08 3.78
C VAL A 114 14.05 22.55 4.54
N SER A 115 15.12 22.92 3.85
CA SER A 115 16.37 23.36 4.49
C SER A 115 16.19 24.61 5.37
N GLU A 116 15.28 25.49 5.01
CA GLU A 116 15.01 26.71 5.78
C GLU A 116 14.15 26.47 7.02
N SER A 117 13.54 25.32 7.13
CA SER A 117 12.73 24.95 8.31
C SER A 117 13.58 24.53 9.53
N GLN A 118 14.89 24.31 9.36
CA GLN A 118 15.78 23.75 10.36
C GLN A 118 15.78 24.53 11.69
N GLU A 119 15.93 25.85 11.65
CA GLU A 119 15.97 26.69 12.85
C GLU A 119 14.63 26.64 13.60
N TYR A 120 13.52 26.72 12.86
CA TYR A 120 12.18 26.68 13.44
C TYR A 120 11.87 25.31 14.06
N LEU A 121 12.32 24.23 13.42
CA LEU A 121 12.17 22.88 13.95
C LEU A 121 12.99 22.70 15.24
N ALA A 122 14.26 23.09 15.23
CA ALA A 122 15.10 22.99 16.41
C ALA A 122 14.50 23.77 17.60
N ARG A 123 13.92 24.93 17.34
CA ARG A 123 13.25 25.75 18.34
C ARG A 123 11.97 25.09 18.88
N GLU A 124 11.12 24.51 18.00
CA GLU A 124 9.92 23.78 18.40
C GLU A 124 10.26 22.58 19.30
N VAL A 125 11.32 21.83 18.94
CA VAL A 125 11.83 20.72 19.77
C VAL A 125 12.33 21.21 21.13
N ALA A 126 13.09 22.31 21.14
CA ALA A 126 13.62 22.88 22.38
C ALA A 126 12.50 23.39 23.34
N TRP A 127 11.44 23.96 22.79
CA TRP A 127 10.30 24.44 23.57
C TRP A 127 9.34 23.34 24.02
N THR A 128 9.45 22.14 23.44
CA THR A 128 8.57 21.04 23.81
C THR A 128 8.99 20.42 25.15
N PRO A 129 8.09 20.31 26.14
CA PRO A 129 8.36 19.63 27.40
C PRO A 129 8.83 18.19 27.17
N ALA A 130 9.81 17.71 27.98
CA ALA A 130 10.40 16.39 27.80
C ALA A 130 9.37 15.26 27.75
N ALA A 131 8.34 15.29 28.57
CA ALA A 131 7.27 14.29 28.57
C ALA A 131 6.44 14.25 27.26
N SER A 132 6.40 15.34 26.49
CA SER A 132 5.66 15.46 25.23
C SER A 132 6.55 15.23 24.00
N LYS A 133 7.86 15.20 24.14
CA LYS A 133 8.81 15.06 23.03
C LYS A 133 8.60 13.79 22.19
N PRO A 134 8.36 12.59 22.76
CA PRO A 134 8.14 11.40 21.94
C PRO A 134 6.94 11.52 20.98
N ALA A 135 5.83 12.12 21.44
CA ALA A 135 4.67 12.39 20.59
C ALA A 135 4.98 13.45 19.51
N THR A 136 5.78 14.47 19.87
CA THR A 136 6.24 15.50 18.92
C THR A 136 7.15 14.91 17.86
N TYR A 137 8.05 13.98 18.19
CA TYR A 137 8.90 13.30 17.21
C TYR A 137 8.08 12.50 16.17
N LEU A 138 7.05 11.81 16.63
CA LEU A 138 6.13 11.11 15.73
C LEU A 138 5.43 12.09 14.77
N ALA A 139 4.95 13.22 15.28
CA ALA A 139 4.32 14.26 14.46
C ALA A 139 5.32 14.87 13.46
N ILE A 140 6.58 15.09 13.86
CA ILE A 140 7.67 15.53 12.99
C ILE A 140 7.93 14.51 11.89
N ALA A 141 8.03 13.21 12.22
CA ALA A 141 8.20 12.15 11.25
C ALA A 141 7.10 12.17 10.18
N GLN A 142 5.84 12.24 10.60
CA GLN A 142 4.68 12.30 9.68
C GLN A 142 4.69 13.54 8.78
N LEU A 143 5.09 14.68 9.32
CA LEU A 143 5.12 15.94 8.58
C LEU A 143 6.24 15.95 7.55
N TYR A 144 7.46 15.60 7.95
CA TYR A 144 8.65 15.62 7.08
C TYR A 144 8.68 14.47 6.06
N SER A 145 8.01 13.34 6.32
CA SER A 145 7.84 12.26 5.34
C SER A 145 7.09 12.70 4.07
N ARG A 146 6.39 13.83 4.10
CA ARG A 146 5.65 14.38 2.95
C ARG A 146 6.50 15.31 2.07
N ALA A 147 7.67 15.74 2.54
CA ALA A 147 8.56 16.61 1.77
C ALA A 147 8.99 15.94 0.46
N SER A 148 9.20 16.72 -0.61
CA SER A 148 9.66 16.18 -1.89
C SER A 148 11.11 15.69 -1.81
N ASP A 149 11.99 16.44 -1.14
CA ASP A 149 13.36 16.02 -0.86
C ASP A 149 13.42 15.29 0.49
N LYS A 150 13.28 13.95 0.41
CA LYS A 150 13.29 13.07 1.57
C LYS A 150 14.65 13.06 2.30
N ALA A 151 15.74 13.13 1.56
CA ALA A 151 17.09 13.11 2.12
C ALA A 151 17.40 14.39 2.89
N MET A 152 17.01 15.54 2.36
CA MET A 152 17.10 16.82 3.06
C MET A 152 16.22 16.82 4.31
N ALA A 153 14.97 16.31 4.20
CA ALA A 153 14.06 16.22 5.34
C ALA A 153 14.65 15.39 6.49
N ALA A 154 15.22 14.23 6.20
CA ALA A 154 15.90 13.40 7.19
C ALA A 154 17.08 14.14 7.84
N SER A 155 17.89 14.85 7.06
CA SER A 155 19.05 15.59 7.58
C SER A 155 18.66 16.77 8.47
N VAL A 156 17.62 17.52 8.10
CA VAL A 156 17.09 18.63 8.91
C VAL A 156 16.55 18.13 10.25
N VAL A 157 15.81 17.03 10.23
CA VAL A 157 15.25 16.45 11.46
C VAL A 157 16.36 15.86 12.34
N GLU A 158 17.33 15.17 11.77
CA GLU A 158 18.48 14.64 12.51
C GLU A 158 19.24 15.77 13.24
N GLN A 159 19.51 16.89 12.58
CA GLN A 159 20.16 18.04 13.20
C GLN A 159 19.32 18.65 14.33
N ALA A 160 18.00 18.77 14.13
CA ALA A 160 17.12 19.33 15.15
C ALA A 160 17.00 18.42 16.40
N LEU A 161 17.15 17.11 16.26
CA LEU A 161 17.07 16.14 17.36
C LEU A 161 18.42 15.86 18.03
N GLN A 162 19.54 16.39 17.54
CA GLN A 162 20.87 16.15 18.09
C GLN A 162 20.98 16.38 19.63
N PRO A 163 20.31 17.38 20.23
CA PRO A 163 20.37 17.57 21.70
C PRO A 163 19.78 16.38 22.47
N ASP A 164 18.85 15.64 21.89
CA ASP A 164 18.07 14.62 22.57
C ASP A 164 18.55 13.18 22.27
N VAL A 165 19.37 12.96 21.23
CA VAL A 165 19.80 11.61 20.78
C VAL A 165 20.64 10.84 21.80
N LYS A 166 21.27 11.51 22.77
CA LYS A 166 22.08 10.89 23.82
C LYS A 166 21.33 10.73 25.13
N ASP A 167 20.12 11.27 25.23
CA ASP A 167 19.31 11.17 26.44
C ASP A 167 18.74 9.74 26.57
N PRO A 168 18.94 9.04 27.70
CA PRO A 168 18.44 7.66 27.83
C PRO A 168 16.93 7.50 27.70
N ALA A 169 16.15 8.55 27.99
CA ALA A 169 14.69 8.51 27.90
C ALA A 169 14.15 8.95 26.54
N LEU A 170 14.84 9.89 25.88
CA LEU A 170 14.39 10.49 24.62
C LEU A 170 15.12 9.92 23.41
N GLY A 171 16.38 9.51 23.55
CA GLY A 171 17.25 9.04 22.50
C GLY A 171 16.66 7.90 21.67
N PRO A 172 16.07 6.86 22.27
CA PRO A 172 15.44 5.79 21.49
C PRO A 172 14.37 6.30 20.52
N ALA A 173 13.51 7.20 20.96
CA ALA A 173 12.46 7.78 20.12
C ALA A 173 13.03 8.77 19.07
N ALA A 174 14.06 9.54 19.45
CA ALA A 174 14.74 10.46 18.53
C ALA A 174 15.43 9.70 17.40
N TRP A 175 16.22 8.67 17.73
CA TRP A 175 16.87 7.81 16.73
C TRP A 175 15.87 7.04 15.87
N ALA A 176 14.77 6.54 16.45
CA ALA A 176 13.71 5.89 15.68
C ALA A 176 13.08 6.84 14.67
N THR A 177 12.86 8.10 15.04
CA THR A 177 12.35 9.15 14.12
C THR A 177 13.34 9.44 12.99
N ILE A 178 14.62 9.56 13.30
CA ILE A 178 15.69 9.76 12.31
C ILE A 178 15.73 8.55 11.37
N GLY A 179 15.76 7.34 11.92
CA GLY A 179 15.81 6.08 11.15
C GLY A 179 14.63 5.92 10.21
N HIS A 180 13.41 6.23 10.66
CA HIS A 180 12.22 6.23 9.82
C HIS A 180 12.37 7.18 8.61
N LEU A 181 12.80 8.42 8.82
CA LEU A 181 12.99 9.38 7.74
C LEU A 181 14.14 8.98 6.79
N ARG A 182 15.21 8.37 7.29
CA ARG A 182 16.29 7.81 6.48
C ARG A 182 15.76 6.65 5.61
N LEU A 183 14.90 5.80 6.17
CA LEU A 183 14.26 4.72 5.43
C LEU A 183 13.32 5.24 4.33
N VAL A 184 12.49 6.24 4.64
CA VAL A 184 11.62 6.93 3.66
C VAL A 184 12.44 7.61 2.55
N ALA A 185 13.66 8.05 2.85
CA ALA A 185 14.61 8.60 1.88
C ALA A 185 15.37 7.53 1.05
N GLY A 186 15.09 6.23 1.25
CA GLY A 186 15.81 5.14 0.60
C GLY A 186 17.21 4.89 1.14
N GLN A 187 17.59 5.53 2.24
CA GLN A 187 18.93 5.47 2.86
C GLN A 187 18.97 4.34 3.91
N LYS A 188 18.79 3.11 3.45
CA LYS A 188 18.60 1.92 4.29
C LYS A 188 19.74 1.71 5.31
N ASP A 189 20.99 1.91 4.89
CA ASP A 189 22.15 1.72 5.79
C ASP A 189 22.16 2.73 6.94
N LEU A 190 21.79 4.00 6.68
CA LEU A 190 21.67 5.01 7.71
C LEU A 190 20.48 4.74 8.65
N ALA A 191 19.39 4.17 8.12
CA ALA A 191 18.27 3.74 8.95
C ALA A 191 18.64 2.57 9.88
N LEU A 192 19.45 1.62 9.40
CA LEU A 192 20.00 0.52 10.23
C LEU A 192 20.91 1.06 11.34
N GLN A 193 21.82 1.99 11.03
CA GLN A 193 22.67 2.63 12.02
C GLN A 193 21.84 3.38 13.10
N ALA A 194 20.79 4.09 12.67
CA ALA A 194 19.90 4.76 13.61
C ALA A 194 19.14 3.76 14.50
N LEU A 195 18.73 2.60 13.95
CA LEU A 195 18.13 1.53 14.74
C LEU A 195 19.08 0.96 15.77
N GLU A 196 20.35 0.72 15.43
CA GLU A 196 21.37 0.25 16.37
C GLU A 196 21.53 1.24 17.55
N GLN A 197 21.62 2.54 17.26
CA GLN A 197 21.70 3.57 18.30
C GLN A 197 20.43 3.63 19.17
N ALA A 198 19.24 3.47 18.56
CA ALA A 198 17.98 3.42 19.30
C ALA A 198 17.92 2.18 20.21
N TYR A 199 18.38 1.03 19.72
CA TYR A 199 18.35 -0.23 20.44
C TYR A 199 19.33 -0.24 21.62
N ASP A 200 20.55 0.27 21.42
CA ASP A 200 21.56 0.38 22.48
C ASP A 200 21.07 1.23 23.67
N LEU A 201 20.32 2.30 23.40
CA LEU A 201 19.76 3.17 24.42
C LEU A 201 18.48 2.61 25.05
N GLY A 202 17.66 1.92 24.28
CA GLY A 202 16.37 1.43 24.75
C GLY A 202 15.83 0.24 23.95
N PRO A 203 16.34 -0.99 24.20
CA PRO A 203 15.91 -2.18 23.45
C PRO A 203 14.42 -2.50 23.63
N ARG A 204 13.83 -2.04 24.73
CA ARG A 204 12.40 -2.23 25.03
C ARG A 204 11.54 -1.00 24.73
N ASN A 205 12.07 -0.05 23.98
CA ASN A 205 11.32 1.13 23.57
C ASN A 205 10.42 0.81 22.37
N GLY A 206 9.16 1.22 22.43
CA GLY A 206 8.19 0.95 21.35
C GLY A 206 8.53 1.61 20.02
N ALA A 207 9.16 2.81 20.04
CA ALA A 207 9.58 3.48 18.80
C ALA A 207 10.74 2.72 18.14
N THR A 208 11.70 2.20 18.94
CA THR A 208 12.77 1.32 18.46
C THR A 208 12.19 0.07 17.78
N ALA A 209 11.22 -0.57 18.43
CA ALA A 209 10.56 -1.77 17.87
C ALA A 209 9.80 -1.47 16.57
N LEU A 210 9.14 -0.31 16.47
CA LEU A 210 8.47 0.10 15.23
C LEU A 210 9.46 0.32 14.08
N LEU A 211 10.58 0.99 14.31
CA LEU A 211 11.62 1.14 13.27
C LEU A 211 12.21 -0.21 12.86
N ALA A 212 12.43 -1.13 13.80
CA ALA A 212 12.88 -2.48 13.48
C ALA A 212 11.86 -3.23 12.62
N LEU A 213 10.56 -3.07 12.88
CA LEU A 213 9.49 -3.65 12.05
C LEU A 213 9.45 -3.05 10.64
N GLU A 214 9.56 -1.73 10.50
CA GLU A 214 9.63 -1.07 9.18
C GLU A 214 10.83 -1.57 8.36
N LEU A 215 11.98 -1.75 8.99
CA LEU A 215 13.15 -2.33 8.32
C LEU A 215 12.96 -3.81 7.97
N LEU A 216 12.28 -4.58 8.81
CA LEU A 216 11.94 -5.97 8.55
C LEU A 216 11.00 -6.11 7.34
N GLU A 217 10.02 -5.22 7.19
CA GLU A 217 9.13 -5.12 6.02
C GLU A 217 9.91 -4.90 4.72
N THR A 218 10.99 -4.12 4.76
CA THR A 218 11.88 -3.90 3.60
C THR A 218 12.87 -5.05 3.34
N GLY A 219 12.73 -6.18 4.02
CA GLY A 219 13.55 -7.38 3.85
C GLY A 219 14.86 -7.39 4.63
N SER A 220 15.04 -6.53 5.64
CA SER A 220 16.21 -6.55 6.54
C SER A 220 16.05 -7.62 7.63
N LEU A 221 16.26 -8.89 7.29
CA LEU A 221 16.06 -9.99 8.25
C LEU A 221 17.00 -9.93 9.47
N SER A 222 18.13 -9.24 9.38
CA SER A 222 19.11 -9.09 10.49
C SER A 222 18.54 -8.35 11.69
N VAL A 223 17.49 -7.56 11.54
CA VAL A 223 16.88 -6.79 12.66
C VAL A 223 15.82 -7.58 13.42
N GLU A 224 15.40 -8.74 12.93
CA GLU A 224 14.33 -9.53 13.56
C GLU A 224 14.62 -9.93 15.01
N PRO A 225 15.87 -10.27 15.43
CA PRO A 225 16.16 -10.53 16.83
C PRO A 225 15.80 -9.36 17.76
N MET A 226 15.93 -8.11 17.30
CA MET A 226 15.56 -6.92 18.09
C MET A 226 14.03 -6.84 18.28
N VAL A 227 13.27 -7.18 17.24
CA VAL A 227 11.79 -7.29 17.32
C VAL A 227 11.40 -8.39 18.30
N GLN A 228 12.04 -9.56 18.20
CA GLN A 228 11.76 -10.71 19.08
C GLN A 228 12.08 -10.41 20.55
N ASP A 229 13.18 -9.69 20.83
CA ASP A 229 13.49 -9.25 22.20
C ASP A 229 12.38 -8.35 22.75
N TYR A 230 11.92 -7.37 21.99
CA TYR A 230 10.79 -6.53 22.41
C TYR A 230 9.52 -7.37 22.69
N MET A 231 9.20 -8.36 21.83
CA MET A 231 8.01 -9.19 21.99
C MET A 231 8.00 -10.06 23.25
N GLN A 232 9.17 -10.36 23.82
CA GLN A 232 9.29 -11.14 25.06
C GLN A 232 9.00 -10.33 26.35
N HIS A 233 8.94 -8.99 26.24
CA HIS A 233 8.92 -8.10 27.40
C HIS A 233 7.63 -7.25 27.49
N GLN A 234 6.45 -7.89 27.46
CA GLN A 234 5.15 -7.24 27.54
C GLN A 234 4.94 -6.18 26.42
N PRO A 235 4.93 -6.61 25.16
CA PRO A 235 4.84 -5.68 24.05
C PRO A 235 3.51 -4.91 24.05
N ALA A 236 3.54 -3.66 23.58
CA ALA A 236 2.31 -2.92 23.34
C ALA A 236 1.46 -3.66 22.29
N PRO A 237 0.15 -3.85 22.53
CA PRO A 237 -0.73 -4.61 21.62
C PRO A 237 -0.71 -4.13 20.16
N THR A 238 -0.58 -2.82 19.96
CA THR A 238 -0.48 -2.21 18.63
C THR A 238 0.78 -2.60 17.89
N ILE A 239 1.93 -2.68 18.58
CA ILE A 239 3.22 -3.08 18.02
C ILE A 239 3.23 -4.59 17.76
N GLN A 240 2.67 -5.38 18.68
CA GLN A 240 2.51 -6.82 18.47
C GLN A 240 1.63 -7.10 17.25
N MET A 241 0.55 -6.33 17.06
CA MET A 241 -0.30 -6.44 15.87
C MET A 241 0.44 -6.05 14.59
N ALA A 242 1.30 -5.02 14.63
CA ALA A 242 2.15 -4.67 13.49
C ALA A 242 3.09 -5.84 13.12
N TYR A 243 3.72 -6.49 14.10
CA TYR A 243 4.53 -7.68 13.83
C TYR A 243 3.73 -8.84 13.23
N VAL A 244 2.52 -9.08 13.70
CA VAL A 244 1.61 -10.08 13.10
C VAL A 244 1.39 -9.78 11.61
N ARG A 245 1.15 -8.52 11.24
CA ARG A 245 0.95 -8.12 9.83
C ARG A 245 2.19 -8.41 8.99
N VAL A 246 3.38 -8.01 9.45
CA VAL A 246 4.65 -8.29 8.78
C VAL A 246 4.85 -9.80 8.55
N LEU A 247 4.62 -10.61 9.56
CA LEU A 247 4.73 -12.07 9.46
C LEU A 247 3.72 -12.67 8.46
N MET A 248 2.49 -12.15 8.43
CA MET A 248 1.48 -12.59 7.47
C MET A 248 1.85 -12.20 6.03
N GLU A 249 2.38 -11.01 5.80
CA GLU A 249 2.86 -10.55 4.49
C GLU A 249 4.04 -11.39 3.99
N GLN A 250 4.94 -11.77 4.89
CA GLN A 250 6.05 -12.69 4.61
C GLN A 250 5.63 -14.17 4.50
N GLN A 251 4.32 -14.48 4.55
CA GLN A 251 3.78 -15.85 4.52
C GLN A 251 4.26 -16.74 5.69
N ARG A 252 4.72 -16.16 6.78
CA ARG A 252 5.17 -16.84 7.99
C ARG A 252 3.97 -17.07 8.93
N LEU A 253 3.01 -17.85 8.45
CA LEU A 253 1.69 -18.00 9.09
C LEU A 253 1.74 -18.63 10.48
N GLU A 254 2.70 -19.56 10.73
CA GLU A 254 2.87 -20.19 12.06
C GLU A 254 3.39 -19.19 13.09
N ASP A 255 4.34 -18.33 12.69
CA ASP A 255 4.91 -17.32 13.58
C ASP A 255 3.88 -16.20 13.85
N ALA A 256 3.09 -15.81 12.83
CA ALA A 256 1.97 -14.90 13.02
C ALA A 256 0.95 -15.45 14.05
N GLN A 257 0.61 -16.76 13.97
CA GLN A 257 -0.30 -17.38 14.93
C GLN A 257 0.27 -17.38 16.36
N LYS A 258 1.59 -17.63 16.52
CA LYS A 258 2.25 -17.58 17.83
C LYS A 258 2.14 -16.21 18.49
N GLN A 259 2.20 -15.12 17.70
CA GLN A 259 2.05 -13.75 18.19
C GLN A 259 0.57 -13.38 18.44
N LEU A 260 -0.33 -13.81 17.56
CA LEU A 260 -1.74 -13.44 17.59
C LEU A 260 -2.50 -14.11 18.76
N THR A 261 -2.15 -15.35 19.09
CA THR A 261 -2.82 -16.10 20.17
C THR A 261 -2.73 -15.41 21.54
N PRO A 262 -1.53 -15.02 22.05
CA PRO A 262 -1.44 -14.30 23.31
C PRO A 262 -2.05 -12.90 23.23
N LEU A 263 -1.97 -12.23 22.08
CA LEU A 263 -2.59 -10.93 21.87
C LEU A 263 -4.11 -10.98 22.04
N LEU A 264 -4.79 -11.93 21.40
CA LEU A 264 -6.23 -12.11 21.51
C LEU A 264 -6.67 -12.55 22.92
N LYS A 265 -5.78 -13.25 23.64
CA LYS A 265 -6.04 -13.59 25.06
C LYS A 265 -5.96 -12.36 25.96
N ALA A 266 -5.01 -11.48 25.72
CA ALA A 266 -4.81 -10.24 26.48
C ALA A 266 -5.81 -9.14 26.10
N GLN A 267 -6.19 -9.08 24.83
CA GLN A 267 -7.07 -8.07 24.23
C GLN A 267 -8.21 -8.74 23.43
N PRO A 268 -9.20 -9.38 24.11
CA PRO A 268 -10.26 -10.17 23.46
C PRO A 268 -11.23 -9.33 22.62
N ASP A 269 -11.20 -8.01 22.75
CA ASP A 269 -12.06 -7.07 22.03
C ASP A 269 -11.30 -6.29 20.93
N MET A 270 -10.04 -6.64 20.67
CA MET A 270 -9.24 -6.01 19.62
C MET A 270 -9.70 -6.47 18.24
N THR A 271 -10.46 -5.61 17.54
CA THR A 271 -11.07 -5.93 16.24
C THR A 271 -10.05 -6.25 15.16
N ASP A 272 -8.93 -5.51 15.11
CA ASP A 272 -7.83 -5.75 14.16
C ASP A 272 -7.22 -7.15 14.32
N ALA A 273 -7.08 -7.60 15.56
CA ALA A 273 -6.55 -8.94 15.84
C ALA A 273 -7.53 -10.05 15.39
N TRP A 274 -8.84 -9.86 15.56
CA TRP A 274 -9.85 -10.79 15.03
C TRP A 274 -9.90 -10.80 13.50
N MET A 275 -9.70 -9.63 12.85
CA MET A 275 -9.58 -9.54 11.39
C MET A 275 -8.38 -10.34 10.88
N ALA A 276 -7.23 -10.17 11.52
CA ALA A 276 -6.02 -10.93 11.21
C ALA A 276 -6.20 -12.43 11.47
N GLN A 277 -6.87 -12.81 12.58
CA GLN A 277 -7.16 -14.21 12.89
C GLN A 277 -8.04 -14.87 11.83
N ALA A 278 -9.08 -14.17 11.35
CA ALA A 278 -9.93 -14.67 10.28
C ALA A 278 -9.14 -14.86 8.97
N SER A 279 -8.32 -13.88 8.60
CA SER A 279 -7.47 -13.94 7.41
C SER A 279 -6.43 -15.06 7.49
N LEU A 280 -5.80 -15.22 8.66
CA LEU A 280 -4.80 -16.27 8.90
C LEU A 280 -5.41 -17.68 8.77
N HIS A 281 -6.59 -17.90 9.39
CA HIS A 281 -7.30 -19.17 9.27
C HIS A 281 -7.73 -19.44 7.82
N ALA A 282 -8.13 -18.41 7.06
CA ALA A 282 -8.48 -18.55 5.66
C ALA A 282 -7.29 -18.97 4.80
N GLN A 283 -6.11 -18.34 4.99
CA GLN A 283 -4.88 -18.71 4.27
C GLN A 283 -4.43 -20.15 4.55
N ARG A 284 -4.75 -20.67 5.72
CA ARG A 284 -4.48 -22.07 6.13
C ARG A 284 -5.61 -23.04 5.77
N ALA A 285 -6.61 -22.60 5.03
CA ALA A 285 -7.82 -23.33 4.71
C ALA A 285 -8.57 -23.89 5.93
N ALA A 286 -8.38 -23.27 7.11
CA ALA A 286 -9.07 -23.60 8.35
C ALA A 286 -10.43 -22.86 8.42
N TRP A 287 -11.34 -23.25 7.54
CA TRP A 287 -12.57 -22.52 7.25
C TRP A 287 -13.51 -22.34 8.45
N PRO A 288 -13.78 -23.37 9.27
CA PRO A 288 -14.67 -23.21 10.43
C PRO A 288 -14.13 -22.18 11.43
N GLN A 289 -12.80 -22.17 11.62
CA GLN A 289 -12.13 -21.22 12.51
C GLN A 289 -12.17 -19.80 11.94
N ALA A 290 -11.95 -19.65 10.62
CA ALA A 290 -12.07 -18.36 9.93
C ALA A 290 -13.48 -17.76 10.10
N GLN A 291 -14.52 -18.58 9.91
CA GLN A 291 -15.90 -18.14 10.10
C GLN A 291 -16.23 -17.81 11.56
N GLN A 292 -15.66 -18.56 12.52
CA GLN A 292 -15.83 -18.24 13.93
C GLN A 292 -15.20 -16.89 14.29
N ALA A 293 -13.99 -16.63 13.80
CA ALA A 293 -13.31 -15.35 13.99
C ALA A 293 -14.09 -14.19 13.39
N LEU A 294 -14.65 -14.35 12.18
CA LEU A 294 -15.51 -13.35 11.54
C LEU A 294 -16.78 -13.05 12.34
N ARG A 295 -17.45 -14.07 12.89
CA ARG A 295 -18.64 -13.86 13.74
C ARG A 295 -18.28 -13.09 15.01
N ARG A 296 -17.13 -13.38 15.62
CA ARG A 296 -16.67 -12.63 16.79
C ARG A 296 -16.37 -11.19 16.42
N LEU A 297 -15.65 -10.97 15.29
CA LEU A 297 -15.36 -9.64 14.77
C LEU A 297 -16.63 -8.84 14.53
N GLU A 298 -17.63 -9.40 13.83
CA GLU A 298 -18.91 -8.75 13.57
C GLU A 298 -19.59 -8.35 14.89
N SER A 299 -19.62 -9.25 15.88
CA SER A 299 -20.24 -8.97 17.18
C SER A 299 -19.58 -7.81 17.92
N LEU A 300 -18.27 -7.62 17.79
CA LEU A 300 -17.52 -6.52 18.39
C LEU A 300 -17.77 -5.21 17.64
N LEU A 301 -17.74 -5.25 16.31
CA LEU A 301 -17.94 -4.08 15.47
C LEU A 301 -19.34 -3.49 15.64
N LEU A 302 -20.37 -4.32 15.82
CA LEU A 302 -21.74 -3.87 16.07
C LEU A 302 -21.90 -3.09 17.39
N GLN A 303 -20.96 -3.22 18.32
CA GLN A 303 -20.94 -2.48 19.60
C GLN A 303 -20.28 -1.10 19.50
N ILE A 304 -19.65 -0.76 18.39
CA ILE A 304 -19.01 0.55 18.20
C ILE A 304 -20.10 1.63 18.13
N PRO A 305 -20.08 2.64 19.03
CA PRO A 305 -21.18 3.63 19.10
C PRO A 305 -21.26 4.56 17.89
N ASN A 306 -20.07 4.93 17.33
CA ASN A 306 -20.00 5.87 16.21
C ASN A 306 -20.33 5.14 14.89
N GLU A 307 -21.34 5.66 14.18
CA GLU A 307 -21.86 5.05 12.96
C GLU A 307 -20.86 4.99 11.81
N ALA A 308 -20.17 6.07 11.50
CA ALA A 308 -19.27 6.13 10.34
C ALA A 308 -18.06 5.17 10.45
N PRO A 309 -17.27 5.14 11.56
CA PRO A 309 -16.21 4.15 11.73
C PRO A 309 -16.74 2.72 11.81
N ARG A 310 -17.90 2.51 12.44
CA ARG A 310 -18.56 1.21 12.50
C ARG A 310 -18.92 0.68 11.12
N THR A 311 -19.56 1.48 10.28
CA THR A 311 -19.96 1.13 8.91
C THR A 311 -18.75 0.78 8.07
N HIS A 312 -17.67 1.56 8.16
CA HIS A 312 -16.43 1.28 7.43
C HIS A 312 -15.82 -0.08 7.85
N ALA A 313 -15.69 -0.32 9.15
CA ALA A 313 -15.11 -1.57 9.67
C ALA A 313 -15.98 -2.80 9.37
N LEU A 314 -17.31 -2.68 9.48
CA LEU A 314 -18.25 -3.74 9.10
C LEU A 314 -18.15 -4.05 7.59
N THR A 315 -18.05 -3.04 6.75
CA THR A 315 -17.86 -3.25 5.30
C THR A 315 -16.61 -4.09 5.02
N GLN A 316 -15.49 -3.78 5.68
CA GLN A 316 -14.25 -4.58 5.52
C GLN A 316 -14.44 -6.04 6.01
N ALA A 317 -15.10 -6.24 7.16
CA ALA A 317 -15.37 -7.57 7.69
C ALA A 317 -16.29 -8.38 6.77
N TYR A 318 -17.34 -7.77 6.23
CA TYR A 318 -18.26 -8.43 5.29
C TYR A 318 -17.61 -8.78 3.96
N VAL A 319 -16.77 -7.90 3.43
CA VAL A 319 -15.96 -8.17 2.22
C VAL A 319 -15.00 -9.33 2.48
N LEU A 320 -14.34 -9.37 3.64
CA LEU A 320 -13.48 -10.50 4.02
C LEU A 320 -14.28 -11.80 4.12
N GLY A 321 -15.45 -11.77 4.77
CA GLY A 321 -16.36 -12.92 4.85
C GLY A 321 -16.78 -13.44 3.48
N GLY A 322 -17.11 -12.52 2.57
CA GLY A 322 -17.43 -12.86 1.18
C GLY A 322 -16.27 -13.53 0.45
N ARG A 323 -15.04 -12.99 0.56
CA ARG A 323 -13.84 -13.57 -0.04
C ARG A 323 -13.51 -14.96 0.51
N ILE A 324 -13.57 -15.14 1.83
CA ILE A 324 -13.34 -16.43 2.48
C ILE A 324 -14.37 -17.47 1.98
N SER A 325 -15.64 -17.09 1.89
CA SER A 325 -16.69 -18.00 1.42
C SER A 325 -16.53 -18.33 -0.08
N LEU A 326 -16.06 -17.39 -0.91
CA LEU A 326 -15.71 -17.64 -2.31
C LEU A 326 -14.56 -18.65 -2.43
N GLN A 327 -13.51 -18.54 -1.62
CA GLN A 327 -12.42 -19.52 -1.58
C GLN A 327 -12.87 -20.90 -1.15
N GLN A 328 -13.82 -20.98 -0.22
CA GLN A 328 -14.49 -22.23 0.17
C GLN A 328 -15.38 -22.82 -0.93
N LYS A 329 -15.63 -22.11 -2.03
CA LYS A 329 -16.65 -22.41 -3.02
C LYS A 329 -18.10 -22.44 -2.44
N ASP A 330 -18.30 -21.80 -1.27
CA ASP A 330 -19.61 -21.59 -0.65
C ASP A 330 -20.21 -20.26 -1.13
N TYR A 331 -20.72 -20.29 -2.35
CA TYR A 331 -21.24 -19.10 -3.01
C TYR A 331 -22.50 -18.51 -2.36
N PRO A 332 -23.45 -19.32 -1.83
CA PRO A 332 -24.57 -18.80 -1.05
C PRO A 332 -24.11 -18.03 0.18
N GLN A 333 -23.13 -18.55 0.92
CA GLN A 333 -22.60 -17.88 2.11
C GLN A 333 -21.81 -16.62 1.73
N ALA A 334 -21.10 -16.64 0.58
CA ALA A 334 -20.43 -15.44 0.06
C ALA A 334 -21.44 -14.32 -0.20
N MET A 335 -22.56 -14.62 -0.86
CA MET A 335 -23.64 -13.66 -1.07
C MET A 335 -24.23 -13.16 0.25
N ALA A 336 -24.48 -14.05 1.21
CA ALA A 336 -25.02 -13.68 2.52
C ALA A 336 -24.11 -12.69 3.29
N TRP A 337 -22.79 -12.80 3.18
CA TRP A 337 -21.86 -11.82 3.72
C TRP A 337 -21.89 -10.49 2.97
N LEU A 338 -21.82 -10.54 1.64
CA LEU A 338 -21.73 -9.36 0.78
C LEU A 338 -23.05 -8.56 0.74
N ASP A 339 -24.19 -9.19 0.99
CA ASP A 339 -25.50 -8.51 1.08
C ASP A 339 -25.67 -7.70 2.37
N LYS A 340 -24.83 -7.95 3.38
CA LYS A 340 -24.77 -7.11 4.60
C LYS A 340 -24.03 -5.78 4.38
N VAL A 341 -23.27 -5.63 3.28
CA VAL A 341 -22.57 -4.40 2.96
C VAL A 341 -23.58 -3.29 2.66
N PRO A 342 -23.54 -2.14 3.38
CA PRO A 342 -24.47 -1.05 3.17
C PRO A 342 -24.48 -0.51 1.74
N GLU A 343 -25.65 -0.08 1.28
CA GLU A 343 -25.86 0.29 -0.12
C GLU A 343 -24.94 1.46 -0.55
N GLU A 344 -24.74 2.43 0.33
CA GLU A 344 -23.84 3.57 0.12
C GLU A 344 -22.33 3.20 0.02
N THR A 345 -21.94 2.01 0.46
CA THR A 345 -20.56 1.52 0.41
C THR A 345 -20.35 0.41 -0.62
N GLN A 346 -21.35 0.12 -1.47
CA GLN A 346 -21.25 -0.90 -2.51
C GLN A 346 -20.40 -0.40 -3.68
N THR A 347 -19.10 -0.66 -3.60
CA THR A 347 -18.11 -0.33 -4.62
C THR A 347 -18.08 -1.36 -5.76
N LEU A 348 -17.34 -1.06 -6.82
CA LEU A 348 -17.05 -2.02 -7.90
C LEU A 348 -16.45 -3.32 -7.36
N THR A 349 -15.61 -3.25 -6.31
CA THR A 349 -15.02 -4.43 -5.64
C THR A 349 -16.10 -5.33 -5.04
N VAL A 350 -17.06 -4.77 -4.32
CA VAL A 350 -18.16 -5.53 -3.70
C VAL A 350 -19.04 -6.18 -4.77
N GLN A 351 -19.44 -5.38 -5.78
CA GLN A 351 -20.25 -5.90 -6.88
C GLN A 351 -19.51 -6.95 -7.71
N GLY A 352 -18.19 -6.80 -7.88
CA GLY A 352 -17.34 -7.80 -8.52
C GLY A 352 -17.30 -9.13 -7.77
N LEU A 353 -17.19 -9.12 -6.45
CA LEU A 353 -17.24 -10.33 -5.63
C LEU A 353 -18.64 -11.00 -5.68
N LYS A 354 -19.73 -10.23 -5.63
CA LYS A 354 -21.11 -10.73 -5.82
C LYS A 354 -21.26 -11.34 -7.20
N ALA A 355 -20.74 -10.66 -8.23
CA ALA A 355 -20.78 -11.14 -9.62
C ALA A 355 -20.03 -12.46 -9.77
N GLN A 356 -18.86 -12.60 -9.14
CA GLN A 356 -18.11 -13.85 -9.14
C GLN A 356 -18.90 -14.99 -8.47
N ALA A 357 -19.51 -14.73 -7.30
CA ALA A 357 -20.35 -15.71 -6.61
C ALA A 357 -21.53 -16.17 -7.47
N LEU A 358 -22.18 -15.25 -8.18
CA LEU A 358 -23.29 -15.56 -9.09
C LEU A 358 -22.80 -16.34 -10.31
N ALA A 359 -21.69 -15.94 -10.92
CA ALA A 359 -21.14 -16.61 -12.10
C ALA A 359 -20.78 -18.07 -11.79
N LYS A 360 -20.15 -18.33 -10.62
CA LYS A 360 -19.83 -19.70 -10.16
C LYS A 360 -21.08 -20.54 -9.84
N GLN A 361 -22.25 -19.91 -9.67
CA GLN A 361 -23.55 -20.57 -9.56
C GLN A 361 -24.25 -20.76 -10.93
N GLY A 362 -23.56 -20.49 -12.05
CA GLY A 362 -24.14 -20.53 -13.40
C GLY A 362 -25.00 -19.31 -13.77
N LYS A 363 -24.99 -18.25 -12.95
CA LYS A 363 -25.78 -17.02 -13.16
C LYS A 363 -24.91 -15.89 -13.71
N LEU A 364 -24.07 -16.18 -14.72
CA LEU A 364 -23.10 -15.23 -15.26
C LEU A 364 -23.76 -13.92 -15.74
N ALA A 365 -24.92 -13.99 -16.40
CA ALA A 365 -25.63 -12.82 -16.87
C ALA A 365 -26.06 -11.86 -15.74
N GLN A 366 -26.46 -12.42 -14.57
CA GLN A 366 -26.81 -11.62 -13.40
C GLN A 366 -25.56 -10.98 -12.79
N GLY A 367 -24.45 -11.71 -12.73
CA GLY A 367 -23.18 -11.17 -12.27
C GLY A 367 -22.71 -9.99 -13.13
N ARG A 368 -22.78 -10.11 -14.47
CA ARG A 368 -22.48 -9.00 -15.39
C ARG A 368 -23.35 -7.78 -15.14
N ALA A 369 -24.66 -8.00 -14.91
CA ALA A 369 -25.59 -6.89 -14.62
C ALA A 369 -25.19 -6.12 -13.36
N LEU A 370 -24.71 -6.78 -12.31
CA LEU A 370 -24.22 -6.11 -11.10
C LEU A 370 -23.04 -5.18 -11.39
N ILE A 371 -22.03 -5.65 -12.13
CA ILE A 371 -20.87 -4.83 -12.48
C ILE A 371 -21.30 -3.63 -13.33
N ARG A 372 -22.17 -3.82 -14.31
CA ARG A 372 -22.65 -2.78 -15.21
C ARG A 372 -23.48 -1.72 -14.49
N ALA A 373 -24.22 -2.09 -13.44
CA ALA A 373 -25.04 -1.19 -12.66
C ALA A 373 -24.23 -0.23 -11.76
N VAL A 374 -22.93 -0.50 -11.52
CA VAL A 374 -22.08 0.39 -10.73
C VAL A 374 -21.97 1.74 -11.44
N PRO A 375 -22.29 2.87 -10.76
CA PRO A 375 -22.08 4.19 -11.33
C PRO A 375 -20.61 4.44 -11.65
N ALA A 376 -20.34 5.13 -12.75
CA ALA A 376 -19.00 5.53 -13.15
C ALA A 376 -18.97 7.02 -13.44
N ASN A 377 -18.05 7.75 -12.80
CA ASN A 377 -17.83 9.18 -12.99
C ASN A 377 -16.54 9.37 -13.80
N GLY A 378 -16.68 9.39 -15.13
CA GLY A 378 -15.58 9.58 -16.07
C GLY A 378 -14.99 8.28 -16.64
N ASP A 379 -14.12 8.46 -17.64
CA ASP A 379 -13.61 7.38 -18.49
C ASP A 379 -12.78 6.33 -17.73
N GLU A 380 -12.04 6.75 -16.72
CA GLU A 380 -11.19 5.84 -15.91
C GLU A 380 -12.05 4.82 -15.16
N GLN A 381 -13.12 5.27 -14.48
CA GLN A 381 -14.01 4.37 -13.75
C GLN A 381 -14.81 3.46 -14.69
N GLU A 382 -15.21 3.97 -15.85
CA GLU A 382 -15.87 3.16 -16.87
C GLU A 382 -14.92 2.08 -17.41
N MET A 383 -13.65 2.41 -17.62
CA MET A 383 -12.62 1.43 -18.01
C MET A 383 -12.41 0.36 -16.93
N GLN A 384 -12.36 0.73 -15.66
CA GLN A 384 -12.25 -0.21 -14.54
C GLN A 384 -13.45 -1.18 -14.50
N LYS A 385 -14.67 -0.69 -14.71
CA LYS A 385 -15.88 -1.55 -14.83
C LYS A 385 -15.76 -2.55 -15.97
N ARG A 386 -15.35 -2.10 -17.15
CA ARG A 386 -15.18 -2.98 -18.31
C ARG A 386 -14.13 -4.05 -18.06
N ARG A 387 -12.98 -3.68 -17.45
CA ARG A 387 -11.96 -4.65 -17.04
C ARG A 387 -12.49 -5.68 -16.04
N ALA A 388 -13.28 -5.26 -15.05
CA ALA A 388 -13.92 -6.18 -14.12
C ALA A 388 -14.88 -7.15 -14.81
N GLU A 389 -15.66 -6.68 -15.81
CA GLU A 389 -16.55 -7.53 -16.61
C GLU A 389 -15.75 -8.50 -17.50
N VAL A 390 -14.66 -8.05 -18.13
CA VAL A 390 -13.76 -8.91 -18.91
C VAL A 390 -13.20 -10.03 -18.03
N THR A 391 -12.71 -9.70 -16.86
CA THR A 391 -12.19 -10.68 -15.90
C THR A 391 -13.27 -11.69 -15.50
N LEU A 392 -14.48 -11.24 -15.19
CA LEU A 392 -15.61 -12.12 -14.88
C LEU A 392 -15.91 -13.11 -16.03
N LEU A 393 -15.95 -12.63 -17.25
CA LEU A 393 -16.22 -13.45 -18.45
C LEU A 393 -15.09 -14.47 -18.68
N ARG A 394 -13.83 -14.01 -18.62
CA ARG A 394 -12.65 -14.85 -18.81
C ARG A 394 -12.63 -16.03 -17.82
N ASP A 395 -12.87 -15.74 -16.54
CA ASP A 395 -12.73 -16.71 -15.44
C ASP A 395 -13.96 -17.64 -15.29
N ASN A 396 -14.99 -17.43 -16.12
CA ASN A 396 -16.23 -18.23 -16.09
C ASN A 396 -16.62 -18.80 -17.46
N GLY A 397 -15.62 -19.12 -18.30
CA GLY A 397 -15.81 -19.90 -19.52
C GLY A 397 -16.51 -19.17 -20.67
N ALA A 398 -16.43 -17.84 -20.71
CA ALA A 398 -16.98 -17.01 -21.79
C ALA A 398 -15.87 -16.25 -22.57
N PRO A 399 -14.84 -16.95 -23.11
CA PRO A 399 -13.66 -16.30 -23.70
C PRO A 399 -14.01 -15.45 -24.93
N GLN A 400 -15.00 -15.84 -25.73
CA GLN A 400 -15.43 -15.06 -26.89
C GLN A 400 -16.01 -13.70 -26.49
N GLU A 401 -16.84 -13.68 -25.43
CA GLU A 401 -17.45 -12.45 -24.94
C GLU A 401 -16.40 -11.56 -24.22
N ALA A 402 -15.49 -12.18 -23.47
CA ALA A 402 -14.35 -11.50 -22.86
C ALA A 402 -13.49 -10.80 -23.91
N TYR A 403 -13.13 -11.53 -25.00
CA TYR A 403 -12.37 -10.97 -26.11
C TYR A 403 -13.12 -9.80 -26.79
N LEU A 404 -14.41 -9.96 -27.08
CA LEU A 404 -15.18 -8.91 -27.75
C LEU A 404 -15.22 -7.62 -26.91
N LEU A 405 -15.39 -7.74 -25.61
CA LEU A 405 -15.40 -6.59 -24.71
C LEU A 405 -13.99 -5.97 -24.59
N GLN A 406 -12.95 -6.78 -24.40
CA GLN A 406 -11.56 -6.32 -24.33
C GLN A 406 -11.11 -5.64 -25.62
N ARG A 407 -11.57 -6.14 -26.78
CA ARG A 407 -11.28 -5.52 -28.07
C ARG A 407 -11.78 -4.08 -28.13
N THR A 408 -12.92 -3.75 -27.51
CA THR A 408 -13.40 -2.37 -27.47
C THR A 408 -12.47 -1.45 -26.67
N LEU A 409 -11.81 -1.96 -25.63
CA LEU A 409 -10.79 -1.23 -24.88
C LEU A 409 -9.52 -1.02 -25.72
N TYR A 410 -9.12 -2.05 -26.46
CA TYR A 410 -7.97 -1.97 -27.36
C TYR A 410 -8.19 -0.95 -28.49
N GLU A 411 -9.38 -0.95 -29.11
CA GLU A 411 -9.73 0.02 -30.15
C GLU A 411 -9.71 1.48 -29.65
N GLN A 412 -10.00 1.71 -28.37
CA GLN A 412 -9.91 3.02 -27.71
C GLN A 412 -8.46 3.42 -27.33
N SER A 413 -7.61 2.45 -27.05
CA SER A 413 -6.25 2.67 -26.58
C SER A 413 -5.23 1.70 -27.23
N PRO A 414 -5.06 1.74 -28.57
CA PRO A 414 -4.29 0.73 -29.30
C PRO A 414 -2.78 0.76 -29.02
N ARG A 415 -2.28 1.84 -28.41
CA ARG A 415 -0.85 2.00 -28.04
C ARG A 415 -0.56 1.60 -26.60
N ASN A 416 -1.59 1.24 -25.82
CA ASN A 416 -1.37 0.77 -24.45
C ASN A 416 -0.92 -0.69 -24.50
N ALA A 417 0.32 -0.94 -24.08
CA ALA A 417 0.96 -2.25 -24.16
C ALA A 417 0.19 -3.33 -23.36
N ASP A 418 -0.29 -3.00 -22.16
CA ASP A 418 -1.01 -3.94 -21.31
C ASP A 418 -2.36 -4.33 -21.93
N ILE A 419 -3.10 -3.36 -22.45
CA ILE A 419 -4.39 -3.61 -23.12
C ILE A 419 -4.18 -4.45 -24.40
N ALA A 420 -3.14 -4.15 -25.18
CA ALA A 420 -2.81 -4.91 -26.37
C ALA A 420 -2.46 -6.36 -26.02
N TYR A 421 -1.61 -6.57 -25.02
CA TYR A 421 -1.22 -7.90 -24.57
C TYR A 421 -2.41 -8.71 -24.06
N GLU A 422 -3.23 -8.15 -23.15
CA GLU A 422 -4.44 -8.81 -22.65
C GLU A 422 -5.41 -9.15 -23.77
N THR A 423 -5.55 -8.27 -24.77
CA THR A 423 -6.41 -8.52 -25.93
C THR A 423 -5.91 -9.68 -26.77
N ALA A 424 -4.59 -9.80 -26.97
CA ALA A 424 -3.99 -10.90 -27.69
C ALA A 424 -4.22 -12.24 -26.99
N ILE A 425 -4.01 -12.30 -25.67
CA ILE A 425 -4.24 -13.52 -24.87
C ILE A 425 -5.71 -13.94 -24.89
N LEU A 426 -6.64 -12.98 -24.81
CA LEU A 426 -8.07 -13.28 -24.92
C LEU A 426 -8.47 -13.68 -26.34
N ALA A 427 -7.83 -13.13 -27.38
CA ALA A 427 -8.04 -13.56 -28.77
C ALA A 427 -7.62 -15.02 -28.97
N GLU A 428 -6.49 -15.44 -28.37
CA GLU A 428 -6.04 -16.84 -28.39
C GLU A 428 -7.08 -17.76 -27.74
N ARG A 429 -7.49 -17.44 -26.51
CA ARG A 429 -8.52 -18.20 -25.78
C ARG A 429 -9.87 -18.25 -26.53
N ALA A 430 -10.17 -17.23 -27.33
CA ALA A 430 -11.34 -17.19 -28.20
C ALA A 430 -11.14 -17.89 -29.56
N GLY A 431 -10.01 -18.58 -29.76
CA GLY A 431 -9.66 -19.29 -31.00
C GLY A 431 -9.33 -18.36 -32.18
N LYS A 432 -9.05 -17.08 -31.94
CA LYS A 432 -8.75 -16.07 -32.97
C LYS A 432 -7.24 -15.88 -33.12
N LEU A 433 -6.55 -16.97 -33.49
CA LEU A 433 -5.09 -17.05 -33.51
C LEU A 433 -4.42 -16.01 -34.42
N GLU A 434 -4.99 -15.75 -35.60
CA GLU A 434 -4.44 -14.75 -36.53
C GLU A 434 -4.51 -13.32 -35.95
N VAL A 435 -5.58 -13.03 -35.21
CA VAL A 435 -5.73 -11.74 -34.52
C VAL A 435 -4.71 -11.62 -33.38
N MET A 436 -4.54 -12.66 -32.59
CA MET A 436 -3.53 -12.73 -31.53
C MET A 436 -2.13 -12.49 -32.09
N GLU A 437 -1.73 -13.25 -33.13
CA GLU A 437 -0.42 -13.09 -33.78
C GLU A 437 -0.18 -11.66 -34.27
N LYS A 438 -1.18 -11.06 -34.94
CA LYS A 438 -1.07 -9.69 -35.42
C LYS A 438 -0.85 -8.69 -34.28
N ILE A 439 -1.69 -8.78 -33.24
CA ILE A 439 -1.56 -7.85 -32.08
C ILE A 439 -0.21 -8.01 -31.39
N LEU A 440 0.27 -9.25 -31.19
CA LEU A 440 1.58 -9.48 -30.56
C LEU A 440 2.74 -9.00 -31.42
N LEU A 441 2.70 -9.19 -32.73
CA LEU A 441 3.72 -8.66 -33.65
C LEU A 441 3.73 -7.12 -33.65
N ASP A 442 2.57 -6.48 -33.69
CA ASP A 442 2.42 -5.03 -33.61
C ASP A 442 2.94 -4.51 -32.24
N LEU A 443 2.64 -5.21 -31.16
CA LEU A 443 3.12 -4.88 -29.81
C LEU A 443 4.64 -4.98 -29.70
N ILE A 444 5.25 -6.05 -30.20
CA ILE A 444 6.70 -6.26 -30.25
C ILE A 444 7.37 -5.14 -31.05
N ALA A 445 6.79 -4.73 -32.18
CA ALA A 445 7.34 -3.67 -33.01
C ALA A 445 7.29 -2.30 -32.30
N GLN A 446 6.25 -2.01 -31.52
CA GLN A 446 6.08 -0.75 -30.80
C GLN A 446 6.82 -0.73 -29.44
N HIS A 447 6.94 -1.89 -28.79
CA HIS A 447 7.54 -2.07 -27.47
C HIS A 447 8.52 -3.26 -27.48
N PRO A 448 9.75 -3.07 -28.03
CA PRO A 448 10.73 -4.15 -28.17
C PRO A 448 11.23 -4.74 -26.83
N ASP A 449 10.98 -4.07 -25.73
CA ASP A 449 11.29 -4.48 -24.35
C ASP A 449 10.16 -5.31 -23.70
N HIS A 450 9.01 -5.44 -24.35
CA HIS A 450 7.86 -6.18 -23.83
C HIS A 450 8.03 -7.70 -23.98
N TYR A 451 8.92 -8.29 -23.16
CA TYR A 451 9.33 -9.69 -23.28
C TYR A 451 8.19 -10.72 -23.15
N HIS A 452 7.11 -10.41 -22.42
CA HIS A 452 5.93 -11.28 -22.38
C HIS A 452 5.26 -11.46 -23.73
N ALA A 453 5.28 -10.45 -24.60
CA ALA A 453 4.71 -10.57 -25.96
C ALA A 453 5.52 -11.54 -26.83
N TYR A 454 6.87 -11.49 -26.73
CA TYR A 454 7.75 -12.46 -27.38
C TYR A 454 7.46 -13.88 -26.89
N ASN A 455 7.37 -14.06 -25.57
CA ASN A 455 7.10 -15.36 -24.98
C ASN A 455 5.75 -15.93 -25.41
N ALA A 456 4.68 -15.12 -25.35
CA ALA A 456 3.33 -15.55 -25.72
C ALA A 456 3.24 -15.98 -27.21
N LEU A 457 3.84 -15.19 -28.10
CA LEU A 457 3.84 -15.52 -29.54
C LEU A 457 4.68 -16.78 -29.81
N GLY A 458 5.87 -16.87 -29.20
CA GLY A 458 6.76 -18.02 -29.34
C GLY A 458 6.16 -19.30 -28.79
N TYR A 459 5.54 -19.22 -27.60
CA TYR A 459 4.85 -20.35 -26.98
C TYR A 459 3.67 -20.83 -27.84
N SER A 460 2.82 -19.91 -28.33
CA SER A 460 1.68 -20.28 -29.16
C SER A 460 2.09 -20.98 -30.48
N TRP A 461 3.20 -20.55 -31.10
CA TRP A 461 3.73 -21.27 -32.26
C TRP A 461 4.33 -22.62 -31.89
N ALA A 462 5.06 -22.70 -30.77
CA ALA A 462 5.61 -23.96 -30.27
C ALA A 462 4.53 -24.99 -29.96
N ASP A 463 3.48 -24.57 -29.22
CA ASP A 463 2.38 -25.45 -28.85
C ASP A 463 1.65 -26.02 -30.07
N ARG A 464 1.45 -25.21 -31.10
CA ARG A 464 0.88 -25.65 -32.38
C ARG A 464 1.86 -26.44 -33.26
N GLY A 465 3.12 -26.52 -32.91
CA GLY A 465 4.17 -27.21 -33.69
C GLY A 465 4.50 -26.52 -35.00
N ILE A 466 4.28 -25.22 -35.13
CA ILE A 466 4.54 -24.43 -36.35
C ILE A 466 5.67 -23.43 -36.09
N ARG A 467 6.44 -23.10 -37.15
CA ARG A 467 7.47 -22.05 -37.12
C ARG A 467 8.44 -22.20 -35.93
N LEU A 468 8.81 -23.45 -35.59
CA LEU A 468 9.64 -23.73 -34.41
C LEU A 468 10.99 -22.96 -34.38
N PRO A 469 11.69 -22.75 -35.52
CA PRO A 469 12.90 -21.92 -35.50
C PRO A 469 12.66 -20.45 -35.15
N GLU A 470 11.56 -19.87 -35.60
CA GLU A 470 11.18 -18.48 -35.28
C GLU A 470 10.66 -18.40 -33.84
N ALA A 471 9.84 -19.38 -33.41
CA ALA A 471 9.37 -19.51 -32.04
C ALA A 471 10.54 -19.53 -31.04
N ARG A 472 11.60 -20.29 -31.36
CA ARG A 472 12.84 -20.32 -30.56
C ARG A 472 13.43 -18.93 -30.38
N LYS A 473 13.62 -18.19 -31.47
CA LYS A 473 14.18 -16.84 -31.42
C LYS A 473 13.36 -15.91 -30.52
N LEU A 474 12.04 -15.99 -30.60
CA LEU A 474 11.14 -15.19 -29.77
C LEU A 474 11.29 -15.54 -28.29
N ILE A 475 11.25 -16.83 -27.94
CA ILE A 475 11.38 -17.27 -26.54
C ILE A 475 12.78 -16.97 -25.99
N GLU A 476 13.85 -17.16 -26.77
CA GLU A 476 15.20 -16.80 -26.39
C GLU A 476 15.36 -15.28 -26.19
N THR A 477 14.72 -14.47 -27.02
CA THR A 477 14.67 -13.02 -26.81
C THR A 477 13.95 -12.69 -25.49
N ALA A 478 12.80 -13.31 -25.21
CA ALA A 478 12.11 -13.11 -23.94
C ALA A 478 13.00 -13.52 -22.74
N LEU A 479 13.71 -14.65 -22.85
CA LEU A 479 14.61 -15.15 -21.81
C LEU A 479 15.82 -14.23 -21.61
N SER A 480 16.30 -13.53 -22.66
CA SER A 480 17.40 -12.57 -22.52
C SER A 480 17.01 -11.35 -21.65
N HIS A 481 15.72 -10.98 -21.64
CA HIS A 481 15.20 -9.92 -20.78
C HIS A 481 14.86 -10.39 -19.36
N ALA A 482 14.50 -11.68 -19.20
CA ALA A 482 14.14 -12.28 -17.91
C ALA A 482 14.76 -13.69 -17.76
N PRO A 483 16.09 -13.79 -17.52
CA PRO A 483 16.84 -15.06 -17.59
C PRO A 483 16.43 -16.12 -16.56
N GLU A 484 15.82 -15.69 -15.46
CA GLU A 484 15.42 -16.58 -14.36
C GLU A 484 13.90 -16.82 -14.29
N ASP A 485 13.15 -16.32 -15.27
CA ASP A 485 11.70 -16.50 -15.29
C ASP A 485 11.33 -17.97 -15.55
N PRO A 486 10.66 -18.66 -14.60
CA PRO A 486 10.33 -20.08 -14.75
C PRO A 486 9.29 -20.33 -15.85
N PHE A 487 8.41 -19.37 -16.14
CA PHE A 487 7.40 -19.53 -17.19
C PHE A 487 7.98 -19.39 -18.59
N ILE A 488 8.97 -18.52 -18.77
CA ILE A 488 9.69 -18.41 -20.05
C ILE A 488 10.59 -19.64 -20.25
N THR A 489 11.19 -20.14 -19.17
CA THR A 489 11.96 -21.38 -19.19
C THR A 489 11.09 -22.59 -19.54
N ASP A 490 9.86 -22.65 -19.01
CA ASP A 490 8.84 -23.65 -19.37
C ASP A 490 8.47 -23.56 -20.85
N SER A 491 8.25 -22.34 -21.37
CA SER A 491 7.96 -22.14 -22.80
C SER A 491 9.08 -22.63 -23.72
N LEU A 492 10.35 -22.39 -23.33
CA LEU A 492 11.51 -22.92 -24.05
C LEU A 492 11.54 -24.46 -23.98
N ALA A 493 11.27 -25.00 -22.81
CA ALA A 493 11.23 -26.45 -22.63
C ALA A 493 10.12 -27.11 -23.46
N TRP A 494 8.95 -26.48 -23.51
CA TRP A 494 7.84 -26.93 -24.34
C TRP A 494 8.21 -26.92 -25.82
N LEU A 495 8.86 -25.86 -26.28
CA LEU A 495 9.39 -25.79 -27.65
C LEU A 495 10.39 -26.92 -27.93
N GLU A 496 11.31 -27.24 -27.02
CA GLU A 496 12.26 -28.34 -27.17
C GLU A 496 11.53 -29.69 -27.23
N PHE A 497 10.50 -29.87 -26.41
CA PHE A 497 9.66 -31.06 -26.47
C PHE A 497 8.97 -31.21 -27.82
N ARG A 498 8.38 -30.15 -28.35
CA ARG A 498 7.72 -30.13 -29.66
C ARG A 498 8.71 -30.32 -30.82
N ALA A 499 9.96 -29.92 -30.64
CA ALA A 499 11.05 -30.15 -31.58
C ALA A 499 11.67 -31.58 -31.49
N GLY A 500 11.23 -32.42 -30.54
CA GLY A 500 11.73 -33.78 -30.32
C GLY A 500 12.95 -33.87 -29.41
N ASN A 501 13.42 -32.78 -28.83
CA ASN A 501 14.58 -32.72 -27.95
C ASN A 501 14.19 -33.04 -26.48
N HIS A 502 13.61 -34.20 -26.24
CA HIS A 502 12.96 -34.56 -24.98
C HIS A 502 13.88 -34.51 -23.76
N ALA A 503 15.17 -34.83 -23.90
CA ALA A 503 16.13 -34.77 -22.80
C ALA A 503 16.42 -33.32 -22.37
N GLN A 504 16.50 -32.38 -23.33
CA GLN A 504 16.69 -30.95 -23.05
C GLN A 504 15.41 -30.35 -22.45
N ALA A 505 14.25 -30.73 -22.97
CA ALA A 505 12.96 -30.32 -22.42
C ALA A 505 12.83 -30.74 -20.94
N LEU A 506 13.19 -31.98 -20.61
CA LEU A 506 13.16 -32.47 -19.23
C LEU A 506 14.06 -31.63 -18.30
N ALA A 507 15.30 -31.38 -18.71
CA ALA A 507 16.25 -30.61 -17.89
C ALA A 507 15.75 -29.16 -17.62
N LEU A 508 15.16 -28.50 -18.63
CA LEU A 508 14.61 -27.17 -18.49
C LEU A 508 13.36 -27.15 -17.60
N LEU A 509 12.45 -28.13 -17.75
CA LEU A 509 11.24 -28.22 -16.92
C LEU A 509 11.55 -28.54 -15.46
N GLU A 510 12.54 -29.43 -15.20
CA GLU A 510 12.98 -29.69 -13.83
C GLU A 510 13.57 -28.44 -13.18
N LYS A 511 14.33 -27.62 -13.94
CA LYS A 511 14.84 -26.33 -13.47
C LYS A 511 13.69 -25.35 -13.18
N ALA A 512 12.76 -25.19 -14.10
CA ALA A 512 11.62 -24.28 -13.94
C ALA A 512 10.75 -24.68 -12.75
N TYR A 513 10.44 -25.97 -12.62
CA TYR A 513 9.63 -26.51 -11.53
C TYR A 513 10.32 -26.41 -10.16
N ALA A 514 11.64 -26.51 -10.10
CA ALA A 514 12.40 -26.31 -8.86
C ALA A 514 12.38 -24.85 -8.39
N VAL A 515 12.34 -23.87 -9.33
CA VAL A 515 12.20 -22.45 -9.00
C VAL A 515 10.77 -22.14 -8.58
N ARG A 516 9.80 -22.68 -9.31
CA ARG A 516 8.38 -22.45 -9.07
C ARG A 516 7.57 -23.71 -9.29
N ASP A 517 7.01 -24.21 -8.21
CA ASP A 517 6.11 -25.35 -8.22
C ASP A 517 4.71 -24.88 -8.70
N ASP A 518 4.57 -24.74 -10.01
CA ASP A 518 3.35 -24.28 -10.69
C ASP A 518 2.63 -25.45 -11.39
N VAL A 519 1.28 -25.35 -11.52
CA VAL A 519 0.45 -26.43 -12.07
C VAL A 519 0.63 -26.60 -13.58
N GLU A 520 0.86 -25.52 -14.33
CA GLU A 520 1.09 -25.59 -15.78
C GLU A 520 2.48 -26.18 -16.07
N ILE A 521 3.52 -25.73 -15.34
CA ILE A 521 4.85 -26.31 -15.43
C ILE A 521 4.81 -27.80 -15.06
N ALA A 522 4.05 -28.17 -14.04
CA ALA A 522 3.86 -29.57 -13.63
C ALA A 522 3.13 -30.39 -14.71
N ALA A 523 2.18 -29.80 -15.43
CA ALA A 523 1.49 -30.47 -16.55
C ALA A 523 2.48 -30.83 -17.66
N HIS A 524 3.31 -29.86 -18.10
CA HIS A 524 4.33 -30.07 -19.13
C HIS A 524 5.43 -31.03 -18.67
N LEU A 525 5.95 -30.88 -17.43
CA LEU A 525 6.95 -31.78 -16.87
C LEU A 525 6.45 -33.23 -16.82
N GLY A 526 5.22 -33.43 -16.37
CA GLY A 526 4.60 -34.74 -16.32
C GLY A 526 4.45 -35.35 -17.72
N GLU A 527 4.10 -34.58 -18.73
CA GLU A 527 3.98 -35.05 -20.10
C GLU A 527 5.31 -35.47 -20.71
N VAL A 528 6.36 -34.67 -20.52
CA VAL A 528 7.71 -35.02 -20.98
C VAL A 528 8.22 -36.29 -20.27
N LEU A 529 8.02 -36.40 -18.95
CA LEU A 529 8.34 -37.60 -18.19
C LEU A 529 7.56 -38.82 -18.69
N TRP A 530 6.30 -38.67 -18.98
CA TRP A 530 5.45 -39.74 -19.54
C TRP A 530 5.96 -40.22 -20.88
N THR A 531 6.29 -39.30 -21.78
CA THR A 531 6.84 -39.60 -23.10
C THR A 531 8.18 -40.32 -23.03
N LEU A 532 8.99 -39.99 -22.01
CA LEU A 532 10.26 -40.66 -21.73
C LEU A 532 10.12 -42.02 -20.98
N GLY A 533 8.91 -42.52 -20.77
CA GLY A 533 8.63 -43.77 -20.07
C GLY A 533 8.73 -43.70 -18.54
N GLN A 534 8.95 -42.52 -17.96
CA GLN A 534 9.07 -42.31 -16.51
C GLN A 534 7.69 -42.15 -15.84
N HIS A 535 6.77 -43.08 -16.10
CA HIS A 535 5.35 -42.99 -15.76
C HIS A 535 5.08 -42.77 -14.27
N ASN A 536 5.86 -43.34 -13.38
CA ASN A 536 5.66 -43.19 -11.93
C ASN A 536 5.99 -41.79 -11.46
N ARG A 537 7.03 -41.15 -12.02
CA ARG A 537 7.38 -39.76 -11.72
C ARG A 537 6.31 -38.82 -12.27
N ALA A 538 5.88 -39.02 -13.49
CA ALA A 538 4.81 -38.23 -14.12
C ALA A 538 3.53 -38.24 -13.26
N ARG A 539 3.05 -39.43 -12.84
CA ARG A 539 1.87 -39.54 -11.96
C ARG A 539 2.06 -38.83 -10.62
N THR A 540 3.25 -38.89 -10.06
CA THR A 540 3.54 -38.19 -8.78
C THR A 540 3.42 -36.68 -8.94
N ILE A 541 4.02 -36.10 -9.97
CA ILE A 541 3.95 -34.67 -10.29
C ILE A 541 2.50 -34.25 -10.55
N TRP A 542 1.77 -34.96 -11.40
CA TRP A 542 0.38 -34.64 -11.70
C TRP A 542 -0.56 -34.74 -10.49
N ARG A 543 -0.38 -35.75 -9.59
CA ARG A 543 -1.14 -35.83 -8.33
C ARG A 543 -0.89 -34.62 -7.43
N GLN A 544 0.35 -34.16 -7.36
CA GLN A 544 0.69 -32.96 -6.58
C GLN A 544 0.02 -31.72 -7.19
N ALA A 545 0.08 -31.56 -8.51
CA ALA A 545 -0.57 -30.49 -9.24
C ALA A 545 -2.10 -30.51 -9.06
N GLN A 546 -2.76 -31.68 -9.17
CA GLN A 546 -4.20 -31.82 -8.94
C GLN A 546 -4.64 -31.43 -7.52
N ARG A 547 -3.82 -31.69 -6.50
CA ARG A 547 -4.13 -31.27 -5.12
C ARG A 547 -4.14 -29.75 -4.95
N ARG A 548 -3.40 -29.03 -5.78
CA ARG A 548 -3.35 -27.57 -5.76
C ARG A 548 -4.48 -26.95 -6.56
N ASP A 549 -4.63 -27.39 -7.79
CA ASP A 549 -5.68 -26.93 -8.70
C ASP A 549 -6.12 -28.06 -9.64
N ALA A 550 -7.18 -28.75 -9.26
CA ALA A 550 -7.76 -29.83 -10.06
C ALA A 550 -8.49 -29.30 -11.30
N ASP A 551 -8.84 -28.02 -11.31
CA ASP A 551 -9.61 -27.38 -12.38
C ASP A 551 -8.70 -26.71 -13.43
N ASN A 552 -7.37 -26.75 -13.26
CA ASN A 552 -6.42 -26.16 -14.21
C ASN A 552 -6.60 -26.74 -15.62
N GLU A 553 -6.74 -25.86 -16.59
CA GLU A 553 -7.10 -26.22 -17.97
C GLU A 553 -6.01 -27.03 -18.65
N THR A 554 -4.73 -26.61 -18.53
CA THR A 554 -3.58 -27.27 -19.15
C THR A 554 -3.39 -28.67 -18.59
N LEU A 555 -3.48 -28.84 -17.27
CA LEU A 555 -3.35 -30.14 -16.61
C LEU A 555 -4.47 -31.09 -17.05
N ARG A 556 -5.71 -30.63 -17.05
CA ARG A 556 -6.87 -31.42 -17.48
C ARG A 556 -6.74 -31.86 -18.93
N ALA A 557 -6.46 -30.92 -19.84
CA ALA A 557 -6.30 -31.20 -21.27
C ALA A 557 -5.17 -32.23 -21.52
N THR A 558 -4.05 -32.12 -20.77
CA THR A 558 -2.95 -33.07 -20.85
C THR A 558 -3.37 -34.46 -20.41
N LEU A 559 -4.01 -34.59 -19.24
CA LEU A 559 -4.45 -35.87 -18.69
C LEU A 559 -5.54 -36.54 -19.57
N GLU A 560 -6.50 -35.75 -20.09
CA GLU A 560 -7.54 -36.23 -21.00
C GLU A 560 -6.92 -36.74 -22.32
N ARG A 561 -6.02 -35.97 -22.93
CA ARG A 561 -5.36 -36.33 -24.19
C ARG A 561 -4.49 -37.61 -24.06
N LEU A 562 -3.81 -37.75 -22.94
CA LEU A 562 -2.98 -38.93 -22.66
C LEU A 562 -3.78 -40.11 -22.09
N GLN A 563 -5.07 -39.92 -21.78
CA GLN A 563 -5.95 -40.90 -21.15
C GLN A 563 -5.36 -41.46 -19.83
N VAL A 564 -4.77 -40.57 -19.01
CA VAL A 564 -4.10 -40.96 -17.76
C VAL A 564 -4.92 -40.46 -16.57
N THR A 565 -5.10 -41.34 -15.59
CA THR A 565 -5.53 -40.98 -14.24
C THR A 565 -4.29 -41.07 -13.33
N PRO A 566 -3.82 -39.97 -12.76
CA PRO A 566 -2.60 -39.94 -11.96
C PRO A 566 -2.67 -40.74 -10.66
#